data_1d7c62a1821a0f4fd4b9fa9334d5eb11
#
_entry.id   1d7c62a1821a0f4fd4b9fa9334d5eb11
#
_cell.length_a   1.000
_cell.length_b   1.000
_cell.length_c   1.000
_cell.angle_alpha   90.00
_cell.angle_beta   90.00
_cell.angle_gamma   90.00
#
_symmetry.space_group_name_H-M   'P 1'
#
loop_
_entity.id
_entity.type
_entity.pdbx_description
1 polymer ?
#
loop_
_entity_poly.entity_id
_entity_poly.type
_entity_poly.pdbx_seq_one_letter_code
_entity_poly.pdbx_strand_id
1 'polypeptide(L)'
;GTGEPLDNYDNFVKFIHMLSDEHGLNISQRSITASTCGIVPNIHRLAGEGLQITLALSLHGSSQEKRKKLMPIANKYELSEVLEACDDYYKQTGRRVTFEYSLVGGVNDTKEDAEELIGLAAPLGSHVNLIPVNPIKERDFVQSNHAAIAAFQKRLEKGGVNVTIRREMGRDIDGACGQLRRRHMEEQSE
;
A
#
# COMPACT_ATOMS: atom_id res chain seq x y z
N GLY A 1 8.36 6.79 -7.22
CA GLY A 1 8.86 6.88 -6.50
C GLY A 1 9.50 6.51 -5.17
N THR A 2 10.13 7.46 -4.54
CA THR A 2 10.74 7.31 -3.21
C THR A 2 10.16 8.38 -2.30
N GLY A 3 9.66 7.98 -1.13
CA GLY A 3 9.06 8.86 -0.15
C GLY A 3 7.53 8.75 -0.07
N GLU A 4 6.97 9.46 0.88
CA GLU A 4 5.54 9.51 1.18
C GLU A 4 4.92 10.75 0.50
N PRO A 5 4.05 10.59 -0.51
CA PRO A 5 3.49 11.74 -1.23
C PRO A 5 2.64 12.63 -0.34
N LEU A 6 1.93 12.06 0.64
CA LEU A 6 1.10 12.85 1.53
C LEU A 6 1.90 13.65 2.57
N ASP A 7 3.19 13.38 2.75
CA ASP A 7 4.08 14.21 3.57
C ASP A 7 4.50 15.49 2.83
N ASN A 8 4.45 15.48 1.49
CA ASN A 8 4.67 16.65 0.63
C ASN A 8 3.38 17.05 -0.09
N TYR A 9 2.32 17.21 0.69
CA TYR A 9 0.93 17.28 0.23
C TYR A 9 0.67 18.31 -0.86
N ASP A 10 1.02 19.57 -0.64
CA ASP A 10 0.66 20.66 -1.56
C ASP A 10 1.36 20.49 -2.93
N ASN A 11 2.63 20.05 -2.94
CA ASN A 11 3.34 19.75 -4.17
C ASN A 11 2.78 18.50 -4.86
N PHE A 12 2.36 17.51 -4.08
CA PHE A 12 1.72 16.31 -4.61
C PHE A 12 0.41 16.65 -5.33
N VAL A 13 -0.49 17.42 -4.71
CA VAL A 13 -1.76 17.84 -5.33
C VAL A 13 -1.50 18.67 -6.58
N LYS A 14 -0.58 19.64 -6.51
CA LYS A 14 -0.15 20.42 -7.67
C LYS A 14 0.36 19.54 -8.81
N PHE A 15 1.16 18.53 -8.49
CA PHE A 15 1.68 17.58 -9.48
C PHE A 15 0.56 16.80 -10.16
N ILE A 16 -0.46 16.34 -9.42
CA ILE A 16 -1.63 15.65 -10.01
C ILE A 16 -2.35 16.57 -11.00
N HIS A 17 -2.59 17.83 -10.63
CA HIS A 17 -3.21 18.80 -11.55
C HIS A 17 -2.36 18.99 -12.80
N MET A 18 -1.04 19.14 -12.68
CA MET A 18 -0.16 19.30 -13.85
C MET A 18 -0.17 18.06 -14.76
N LEU A 19 -0.25 16.85 -14.21
CA LEU A 19 -0.35 15.62 -15.00
C LEU A 19 -1.67 15.54 -15.78
N SER A 20 -2.75 16.03 -15.18
CA SER A 20 -4.11 15.94 -15.75
C SER A 20 -4.56 17.19 -16.50
N ASP A 21 -3.72 18.20 -16.60
CA ASP A 21 -3.99 19.44 -17.36
C ASP A 21 -4.23 19.13 -18.84
N GLU A 22 -5.33 19.62 -19.40
CA GLU A 22 -5.71 19.42 -20.81
C GLU A 22 -4.73 20.06 -21.79
N HIS A 23 -4.01 21.11 -21.36
CA HIS A 23 -2.97 21.77 -22.15
C HIS A 23 -1.57 21.20 -21.90
N GLY A 24 -1.46 20.19 -20.98
CA GLY A 24 -0.22 19.51 -20.62
C GLY A 24 -0.18 18.06 -21.08
N LEU A 25 0.12 17.15 -20.15
CA LEU A 25 0.21 15.72 -20.43
C LEU A 25 -1.16 15.06 -20.59
N ASN A 26 -2.22 15.67 -20.12
CA ASN A 26 -3.62 15.22 -20.22
C ASN A 26 -3.82 13.76 -19.77
N ILE A 27 -3.14 13.37 -18.68
CA ILE A 27 -3.27 12.04 -18.11
C ILE A 27 -4.57 11.96 -17.33
N SER A 28 -5.42 10.98 -17.66
CA SER A 28 -6.63 10.75 -16.89
C SER A 28 -6.31 10.50 -15.41
N GLN A 29 -6.91 11.25 -14.50
CA GLN A 29 -6.72 11.06 -13.06
C GLN A 29 -7.04 9.63 -12.61
N ARG A 30 -7.95 8.93 -13.28
CA ARG A 30 -8.29 7.53 -13.02
C ARG A 30 -7.13 6.56 -13.31
N SER A 31 -6.14 6.98 -14.09
CA SER A 31 -4.92 6.22 -14.37
C SER A 31 -3.79 6.53 -13.39
N ILE A 32 -4.03 7.45 -12.44
CA ILE A 32 -3.05 7.84 -11.44
C ILE A 32 -3.36 7.11 -10.13
N THR A 33 -2.35 6.47 -9.56
CA THR A 33 -2.43 5.84 -8.24
C THR A 33 -1.43 6.50 -7.31
N ALA A 34 -1.92 6.97 -6.17
CA ALA A 34 -1.10 7.50 -5.08
C ALA A 34 -0.97 6.44 -3.98
N SER A 35 0.26 6.04 -3.67
CA SER A 35 0.54 5.15 -2.54
C SER A 35 0.85 5.96 -1.30
N THR A 36 0.29 5.58 -0.17
CA THR A 36 0.52 6.23 1.13
C THR A 36 0.70 5.22 2.25
N CYS A 37 1.53 5.54 3.22
CA CYS A 37 1.65 4.77 4.45
C CYS A 37 0.51 5.05 5.46
N GLY A 38 -0.41 5.97 5.16
CA GLY A 38 -1.58 6.26 5.97
C GLY A 38 -1.42 7.48 6.89
N ILE A 39 -1.09 8.65 6.32
CA ILE A 39 -1.12 9.93 7.04
C ILE A 39 -2.57 10.40 7.13
N VAL A 40 -3.25 10.03 8.22
CA VAL A 40 -4.70 10.19 8.41
C VAL A 40 -5.20 11.60 8.09
N PRO A 41 -4.64 12.71 8.65
CA PRO A 41 -5.15 14.05 8.37
C PRO A 41 -5.08 14.40 6.87
N ASN A 42 -4.05 13.91 6.17
CA ASN A 42 -3.86 14.20 4.76
C ASN A 42 -4.69 13.30 3.84
N ILE A 43 -5.12 12.12 4.30
CA ILE A 43 -6.11 11.31 3.58
C ILE A 43 -7.47 12.03 3.60
N HIS A 44 -7.93 12.51 4.77
CA HIS A 44 -9.15 13.30 4.86
C HIS A 44 -9.10 14.56 4.01
N ARG A 45 -7.97 15.27 4.03
CA ARG A 45 -7.76 16.45 3.20
C ARG A 45 -7.84 16.10 1.70
N LEU A 46 -7.22 15.00 1.29
CA LEU A 46 -7.24 14.53 -0.10
C LEU A 46 -8.65 14.14 -0.57
N ALA A 47 -9.47 13.60 0.31
CA ALA A 47 -10.87 13.28 0.00
C ALA A 47 -11.67 14.52 -0.42
N GLY A 48 -11.35 15.70 0.14
CA GLY A 48 -11.99 16.97 -0.17
C GLY A 48 -11.49 17.68 -1.43
N GLU A 49 -10.39 17.21 -2.06
CA GLU A 49 -9.80 17.89 -3.25
C GLU A 49 -10.58 17.66 -4.55
N GLY A 50 -11.59 16.79 -4.57
CA GLY A 50 -12.35 16.46 -5.78
C GLY A 50 -11.57 15.66 -6.83
N LEU A 51 -10.40 15.16 -6.49
CA LEU A 51 -9.55 14.37 -7.40
C LEU A 51 -10.12 12.97 -7.62
N GLN A 52 -9.93 12.44 -8.84
CA GLN A 52 -10.41 11.12 -9.27
C GLN A 52 -9.28 10.08 -9.30
N ILE A 53 -8.23 10.25 -8.50
CA ILE A 53 -7.11 9.32 -8.42
C ILE A 53 -7.47 8.06 -7.61
N THR A 54 -6.69 7.00 -7.75
CA THR A 54 -6.78 5.82 -6.89
C THR A 54 -5.85 5.99 -5.69
N LEU A 55 -6.38 5.80 -4.48
CA LEU A 55 -5.55 5.77 -3.27
C LEU A 55 -5.15 4.31 -2.99
N ALA A 56 -3.85 4.08 -2.82
CA ALA A 56 -3.28 2.80 -2.42
C ALA A 56 -2.69 2.91 -1.01
N LEU A 57 -3.32 2.26 -0.05
CA LEU A 57 -2.84 2.24 1.34
C LEU A 57 -1.82 1.12 1.52
N SER A 58 -0.60 1.45 1.91
CA SER A 58 0.38 0.51 2.44
C SER A 58 -0.10 -0.01 3.80
N LEU A 59 -0.92 -1.06 3.78
CA LEU A 59 -1.52 -1.65 4.99
C LEU A 59 -0.52 -2.57 5.71
N HIS A 60 -0.01 -3.58 5.00
CA HIS A 60 1.02 -4.55 5.37
C HIS A 60 0.78 -5.36 6.65
N GLY A 61 -0.24 -5.07 7.43
CA GLY A 61 -0.61 -5.81 8.64
C GLY A 61 -2.12 -5.89 8.80
N SER A 62 -2.63 -7.04 9.19
CA SER A 62 -4.06 -7.29 9.44
C SER A 62 -4.51 -6.80 10.81
N SER A 63 -3.57 -6.50 11.71
CA SER A 63 -3.83 -5.94 13.03
C SER A 63 -2.86 -4.79 13.34
N GLN A 64 -3.22 -3.97 14.34
CA GLN A 64 -2.38 -2.86 14.79
C GLN A 64 -0.99 -3.33 15.23
N GLU A 65 -0.91 -4.44 15.95
CA GLU A 65 0.35 -4.99 16.43
C GLU A 65 1.27 -5.42 15.27
N LYS A 66 0.72 -6.12 14.27
CA LYS A 66 1.47 -6.55 13.09
C LYS A 66 1.90 -5.36 12.25
N ARG A 67 1.01 -4.37 12.12
CA ARG A 67 1.33 -3.14 11.40
C ARG A 67 2.45 -2.35 12.08
N LYS A 68 2.46 -2.25 13.42
CA LYS A 68 3.56 -1.61 14.19
C LYS A 68 4.91 -2.30 13.99
N LYS A 69 4.94 -3.62 13.82
CA LYS A 69 6.19 -4.36 13.55
C LYS A 69 6.77 -4.05 12.17
N LEU A 70 5.91 -3.78 11.19
CA LEU A 70 6.29 -3.59 9.79
C LEU A 70 6.47 -2.12 9.41
N MET A 71 5.70 -1.22 10.03
CA MET A 71 5.58 0.19 9.64
C MET A 71 5.68 1.13 10.85
N PRO A 72 6.71 1.98 10.94
CA PRO A 72 6.86 2.95 12.04
C PRO A 72 5.68 3.91 12.20
N ILE A 73 5.01 4.28 11.09
CA ILE A 73 3.86 5.20 11.09
C ILE A 73 2.68 4.66 11.91
N ALA A 74 2.58 3.35 12.09
CA ALA A 74 1.55 2.72 12.91
C ALA A 74 1.67 3.02 14.41
N ASN A 75 2.78 3.63 14.85
CA ASN A 75 2.92 4.16 16.20
C ASN A 75 2.23 5.54 16.36
N LYS A 76 1.95 6.22 15.25
CA LYS A 76 1.33 7.55 15.24
C LYS A 76 -0.17 7.50 15.01
N TYR A 77 -0.62 6.59 14.13
CA TYR A 77 -2.03 6.45 13.76
C TYR A 77 -2.49 5.01 13.99
N GLU A 78 -3.60 4.85 14.72
CA GLU A 78 -4.21 3.54 14.94
C GLU A 78 -4.84 3.03 13.63
N LEU A 79 -4.88 1.69 13.48
CA LEU A 79 -5.42 1.07 12.27
C LEU A 79 -6.86 1.48 11.99
N SER A 80 -7.68 1.61 13.04
CA SER A 80 -9.07 2.06 12.93
C SER A 80 -9.19 3.45 12.32
N GLU A 81 -8.35 4.40 12.75
CA GLU A 81 -8.34 5.78 12.22
C GLU A 81 -7.95 5.80 10.73
N VAL A 82 -6.98 4.98 10.35
CA VAL A 82 -6.54 4.87 8.95
C VAL A 82 -7.64 4.28 8.07
N LEU A 83 -8.35 3.27 8.55
CA LEU A 83 -9.47 2.64 7.82
C LEU A 83 -10.68 3.58 7.72
N GLU A 84 -10.98 4.33 8.76
CA GLU A 84 -12.01 5.37 8.74
C GLU A 84 -11.69 6.45 7.69
N ALA A 85 -10.44 6.92 7.65
CA ALA A 85 -10.01 7.88 6.64
C ALA A 85 -10.11 7.31 5.21
N CYS A 86 -9.84 6.03 5.01
CA CYS A 86 -10.02 5.35 3.73
C CYS A 86 -11.50 5.23 3.32
N ASP A 87 -12.37 4.97 4.28
CA ASP A 87 -13.82 4.92 4.06
C ASP A 87 -14.37 6.31 3.70
N ASP A 88 -13.94 7.34 4.40
CA ASP A 88 -14.27 8.73 4.08
C ASP A 88 -13.79 9.13 2.68
N TYR A 89 -12.56 8.74 2.31
CA TYR A 89 -12.05 8.95 0.97
C TYR A 89 -12.95 8.30 -0.09
N TYR A 90 -13.35 7.05 0.14
CA TYR A 90 -14.25 6.35 -0.77
C TYR A 90 -15.63 7.02 -0.86
N LYS A 91 -16.21 7.39 0.28
CA LYS A 91 -17.53 8.05 0.34
C LYS A 91 -17.56 9.39 -0.41
N GLN A 92 -16.49 10.17 -0.29
CA GLN A 92 -16.42 11.50 -0.91
C GLN A 92 -16.06 11.44 -2.40
N THR A 93 -15.18 10.52 -2.79
CA THR A 93 -14.64 10.48 -4.17
C THR A 93 -15.32 9.44 -5.06
N GLY A 94 -16.01 8.45 -4.49
CA GLY A 94 -16.48 7.25 -5.19
C GLY A 94 -15.33 6.35 -5.68
N ARG A 95 -14.08 6.63 -5.29
CA ARG A 95 -12.89 5.90 -5.73
C ARG A 95 -12.49 4.84 -4.71
N ARG A 96 -12.58 3.58 -5.12
CA ARG A 96 -12.20 2.44 -4.28
C ARG A 96 -10.73 2.53 -3.86
N VAL A 97 -10.46 2.32 -2.58
CA VAL A 97 -9.10 2.24 -2.04
C VAL A 97 -8.52 0.85 -2.30
N THR A 98 -7.23 0.80 -2.63
CA THR A 98 -6.47 -0.45 -2.75
C THR A 98 -5.61 -0.64 -1.50
N PHE A 99 -5.63 -1.85 -0.92
CA PHE A 99 -4.73 -2.21 0.17
C PHE A 99 -3.51 -2.96 -0.37
N GLU A 100 -2.34 -2.37 -0.22
CA GLU A 100 -1.06 -3.02 -0.49
C GLU A 100 -0.67 -3.85 0.72
N TYR A 101 -0.47 -5.16 0.53
CA TYR A 101 -0.18 -6.10 1.61
C TYR A 101 1.05 -6.94 1.28
N SER A 102 2.18 -6.59 1.89
CA SER A 102 3.43 -7.33 1.76
C SER A 102 3.36 -8.62 2.57
N LEU A 103 3.45 -9.77 1.90
CA LEU A 103 3.47 -11.08 2.54
C LEU A 103 4.87 -11.42 3.03
N VAL A 104 5.02 -11.50 4.34
CA VAL A 104 6.26 -11.86 5.05
C VAL A 104 6.05 -13.20 5.75
N GLY A 105 6.84 -14.20 5.37
CA GLY A 105 6.72 -15.55 5.88
C GLY A 105 6.85 -15.62 7.40
N GLY A 106 5.88 -16.23 8.06
CA GLY A 106 5.83 -16.39 9.51
C GLY A 106 5.48 -15.11 10.29
N VAL A 107 5.16 -13.99 9.63
CA VAL A 107 4.81 -12.73 10.28
C VAL A 107 3.34 -12.37 10.06
N ASN A 108 2.89 -12.37 8.81
CA ASN A 108 1.57 -11.90 8.41
C ASN A 108 0.94 -12.73 7.29
N ASP A 109 1.35 -13.98 7.12
CA ASP A 109 0.93 -14.88 6.04
C ASP A 109 0.10 -16.09 6.53
N THR A 110 -0.41 -16.01 7.77
CA THR A 110 -1.21 -17.10 8.36
C THR A 110 -2.66 -17.09 7.87
N LYS A 111 -3.39 -18.15 8.22
CA LYS A 111 -4.83 -18.23 7.97
C LYS A 111 -5.59 -17.14 8.70
N GLU A 112 -5.22 -16.90 9.94
CA GLU A 112 -5.80 -15.90 10.82
C GLU A 112 -5.59 -14.49 10.25
N ASP A 113 -4.40 -14.21 9.71
CA ASP A 113 -4.12 -12.96 9.01
C ASP A 113 -5.05 -12.73 7.81
N ALA A 114 -5.30 -13.78 7.04
CA ALA A 114 -6.20 -13.66 5.89
C ALA A 114 -7.65 -13.40 6.35
N GLU A 115 -8.11 -14.03 7.43
CA GLU A 115 -9.45 -13.82 7.98
C GLU A 115 -9.60 -12.42 8.56
N GLU A 116 -8.61 -11.92 9.30
CA GLU A 116 -8.56 -10.53 9.77
C GLU A 116 -8.59 -9.54 8.59
N LEU A 117 -7.75 -9.78 7.56
CA LEU A 117 -7.70 -8.90 6.38
C LEU A 117 -9.01 -8.88 5.60
N ILE A 118 -9.73 -10.01 5.51
CA ILE A 118 -11.09 -10.06 4.95
C ILE A 118 -12.01 -9.13 5.75
N GLY A 119 -11.96 -9.20 7.08
CA GLY A 119 -12.76 -8.34 7.97
C GLY A 119 -12.51 -6.85 7.77
N LEU A 120 -11.30 -6.47 7.34
CA LEU A 120 -10.93 -5.08 7.04
C LEU A 120 -11.31 -4.66 5.62
N ALA A 121 -11.07 -5.52 4.63
CA ALA A 121 -11.19 -5.15 3.22
C ALA A 121 -12.60 -5.31 2.66
N ALA A 122 -13.33 -6.35 3.04
CA ALA A 122 -14.64 -6.66 2.49
C ALA A 122 -15.70 -5.57 2.80
N PRO A 123 -15.82 -5.03 4.04
CA PRO A 123 -16.77 -3.98 4.34
C PRO A 123 -16.54 -2.70 3.54
N LEU A 124 -15.28 -2.38 3.22
CA LEU A 124 -14.89 -1.21 2.45
C LEU A 124 -14.93 -1.45 0.93
N GLY A 125 -15.21 -2.67 0.49
CA GLY A 125 -15.13 -3.06 -0.92
C GLY A 125 -13.74 -2.85 -1.51
N SER A 126 -12.69 -2.83 -0.67
CA SER A 126 -11.33 -2.55 -1.08
C SER A 126 -10.74 -3.68 -1.92
N HIS A 127 -9.87 -3.31 -2.85
CA HIS A 127 -9.01 -4.26 -3.56
C HIS A 127 -7.76 -4.55 -2.71
N VAL A 128 -7.31 -5.80 -2.68
CA VAL A 128 -6.05 -6.17 -2.01
C VAL A 128 -5.01 -6.55 -3.06
N ASN A 129 -3.85 -5.89 -3.01
CA ASN A 129 -2.70 -6.25 -3.83
C ASN A 129 -1.65 -6.92 -2.93
N LEU A 130 -1.51 -8.24 -3.09
CA LEU A 130 -0.51 -9.03 -2.37
C LEU A 130 0.86 -8.83 -3.00
N ILE A 131 1.84 -8.50 -2.19
CA ILE A 131 3.22 -8.27 -2.59
C ILE A 131 4.10 -9.30 -1.90
N PRO A 132 4.51 -10.39 -2.57
CA PRO A 132 5.54 -11.27 -2.03
C PRO A 132 6.81 -10.44 -1.78
N VAL A 133 7.34 -10.47 -0.56
CA VAL A 133 8.56 -9.70 -0.25
C VAL A 133 9.78 -10.39 -0.84
N ASN A 134 10.68 -9.57 -1.39
CA ASN A 134 12.02 -10.04 -1.68
C ASN A 134 12.80 -10.18 -0.36
N PRO A 135 13.64 -11.21 -0.18
CA PRO A 135 14.52 -11.30 0.96
C PRO A 135 15.35 -10.02 1.11
N ILE A 136 15.40 -9.48 2.32
CA ILE A 136 16.18 -8.27 2.64
C ILE A 136 17.28 -8.70 3.61
N LYS A 137 18.54 -8.47 3.25
CA LYS A 137 19.71 -8.89 4.04
C LYS A 137 19.76 -8.30 5.46
N GLU A 138 19.17 -7.11 5.64
CA GLU A 138 19.18 -6.37 6.90
C GLU A 138 18.00 -6.68 7.82
N ARG A 139 17.05 -7.50 7.38
CA ARG A 139 15.92 -7.96 8.18
C ARG A 139 15.74 -9.44 7.93
N ASP A 140 15.48 -10.21 8.97
CA ASP A 140 15.17 -11.65 8.91
C ASP A 140 13.79 -11.94 8.26
N PHE A 141 13.41 -11.12 7.26
CA PHE A 141 12.16 -11.30 6.54
C PHE A 141 12.34 -12.38 5.47
N VAL A 142 11.63 -13.46 5.67
CA VAL A 142 11.59 -14.58 4.76
C VAL A 142 10.40 -14.41 3.81
N GLN A 143 10.62 -14.71 2.55
CA GLN A 143 9.53 -14.75 1.58
C GLN A 143 8.59 -15.91 1.92
N SER A 144 7.27 -15.64 1.89
CA SER A 144 6.27 -16.70 1.96
C SER A 144 6.42 -17.64 0.77
N ASN A 145 6.29 -18.94 0.99
CA ASN A 145 6.36 -19.90 -0.12
C ASN A 145 5.14 -19.79 -1.04
N HIS A 146 5.28 -20.23 -2.29
CA HIS A 146 4.22 -20.11 -3.30
C HIS A 146 2.89 -20.76 -2.89
N ALA A 147 2.94 -21.88 -2.15
CA ALA A 147 1.73 -22.55 -1.68
C ALA A 147 1.01 -21.73 -0.62
N ALA A 148 1.74 -21.09 0.30
CA ALA A 148 1.17 -20.17 1.30
C ALA A 148 0.54 -18.95 0.64
N ILE A 149 1.24 -18.33 -0.33
CA ILE A 149 0.70 -17.19 -1.10
C ILE A 149 -0.59 -17.56 -1.82
N ALA A 150 -0.63 -18.69 -2.50
CA ALA A 150 -1.81 -19.17 -3.22
C ALA A 150 -2.97 -19.49 -2.26
N ALA A 151 -2.68 -20.09 -1.11
CA ALA A 151 -3.67 -20.39 -0.08
C ALA A 151 -4.25 -19.10 0.53
N PHE A 152 -3.41 -18.10 0.78
CA PHE A 152 -3.79 -16.79 1.29
C PHE A 152 -4.70 -16.07 0.28
N GLN A 153 -4.30 -15.99 -0.99
CA GLN A 153 -5.11 -15.44 -2.07
C GLN A 153 -6.48 -16.10 -2.15
N LYS A 154 -6.51 -17.43 -2.24
CA LYS A 154 -7.77 -18.20 -2.36
C LYS A 154 -8.70 -17.95 -1.18
N ARG A 155 -8.17 -17.69 0.02
CA ARG A 155 -8.95 -17.38 1.20
C ARG A 155 -9.59 -16.00 1.10
N LEU A 156 -8.83 -14.99 0.68
CA LEU A 156 -9.35 -13.65 0.43
C LEU A 156 -10.47 -13.67 -0.63
N GLU A 157 -10.27 -14.38 -1.75
CA GLU A 157 -11.27 -14.54 -2.80
C GLU A 157 -12.56 -15.19 -2.29
N LYS A 158 -12.43 -16.25 -1.46
CA LYS A 158 -13.59 -16.90 -0.80
C LYS A 158 -14.30 -15.96 0.17
N GLY A 159 -13.59 -15.03 0.79
CA GLY A 159 -14.13 -14.00 1.65
C GLY A 159 -14.75 -12.81 0.90
N GLY A 160 -14.85 -12.89 -0.44
CA GLY A 160 -15.44 -11.84 -1.27
C GLY A 160 -14.52 -10.65 -1.53
N VAL A 161 -13.23 -10.76 -1.23
CA VAL A 161 -12.25 -9.70 -1.48
C VAL A 161 -11.64 -9.86 -2.86
N ASN A 162 -11.65 -8.79 -3.66
CA ASN A 162 -10.91 -8.76 -4.92
C ASN A 162 -9.41 -8.69 -4.63
N VAL A 163 -8.63 -9.63 -5.16
CA VAL A 163 -7.21 -9.73 -4.87
C VAL A 163 -6.37 -9.94 -6.14
N THR A 164 -5.20 -9.30 -6.15
CA THR A 164 -4.16 -9.55 -7.15
C THR A 164 -2.85 -9.88 -6.45
N ILE A 165 -1.98 -10.62 -7.12
CA ILE A 165 -0.61 -10.85 -6.69
C ILE A 165 0.31 -10.06 -7.61
N ARG A 166 1.14 -9.21 -7.03
CA ARG A 166 2.17 -8.48 -7.77
C ARG A 166 3.20 -9.46 -8.31
N ARG A 167 3.46 -9.40 -9.61
CA ARG A 167 4.54 -10.18 -10.23
C ARG A 167 5.88 -9.73 -9.67
N GLU A 168 6.71 -10.67 -9.28
CA GLU A 168 8.10 -10.40 -8.94
C GLU A 168 8.84 -9.92 -10.19
N MET A 169 9.52 -8.78 -10.07
CA MET A 169 10.39 -8.25 -11.11
C MET A 169 11.65 -7.71 -10.44
N GLY A 170 12.82 -7.89 -11.11
CA GLY A 170 14.07 -7.31 -10.64
C GLY A 170 14.68 -8.00 -9.40
N ARG A 171 14.46 -9.30 -9.25
CA ARG A 171 15.03 -10.11 -8.17
C ARG A 171 16.55 -10.20 -8.24
N ASP A 172 17.08 -10.10 -9.43
CA ASP A 172 18.50 -10.17 -9.80
C ASP A 172 19.24 -8.83 -9.65
N ILE A 173 18.50 -7.73 -9.51
CA ILE A 173 19.06 -6.37 -9.47
C ILE A 173 18.65 -5.58 -8.21
N ASP A 174 18.25 -6.25 -7.12
CA ASP A 174 17.72 -5.60 -5.91
C ASP A 174 16.64 -4.54 -6.22
N GLY A 175 15.76 -4.85 -7.18
CA GLY A 175 14.78 -3.93 -7.78
C GLY A 175 13.56 -3.61 -6.90
N ALA A 176 13.55 -3.98 -5.61
CA ALA A 176 12.48 -3.59 -4.71
C ALA A 176 12.55 -2.11 -4.35
N CYS A 177 11.40 -1.51 -4.06
CA CYS A 177 11.29 -0.09 -3.77
C CYS A 177 12.25 0.35 -2.65
N GLY A 178 13.13 1.27 -2.95
CA GLY A 178 14.12 1.81 -2.02
C GLY A 178 15.44 1.02 -1.90
N GLN A 179 15.53 -0.24 -2.33
CA GLN A 179 16.77 -1.03 -2.22
C GLN A 179 17.92 -0.44 -3.05
N LEU A 180 17.68 -0.12 -4.32
CA LEU A 180 18.67 0.49 -5.20
C LEU A 180 19.22 1.83 -4.66
N ARG A 181 18.34 2.67 -4.11
CA ARG A 181 18.76 3.95 -3.52
C ARG A 181 19.67 3.74 -2.32
N ARG A 182 19.31 2.82 -1.44
CA ARG A 182 20.07 2.52 -0.23
C ARG A 182 21.45 2.01 -0.57
N ARG A 183 21.56 1.05 -1.47
CA ARG A 183 22.84 0.53 -1.96
C ARG A 183 23.74 1.64 -2.51
N HIS A 184 23.18 2.53 -3.33
CA HIS A 184 23.94 3.66 -3.88
C HIS A 184 24.42 4.64 -2.80
N MET A 185 23.64 4.86 -1.74
CA MET A 185 24.05 5.72 -0.62
C MET A 185 25.14 5.05 0.23
N GLU A 186 25.10 3.73 0.42
CA GLU A 186 26.14 2.96 1.13
C GLU A 186 27.45 2.97 0.35
N GLU A 187 27.41 2.77 -0.97
CA GLU A 187 28.58 2.82 -1.87
C GLU A 187 29.25 4.22 -1.92
N GLN A 188 28.51 5.30 -1.64
CA GLN A 188 29.06 6.67 -1.56
C GLN A 188 29.61 7.02 -0.17
N SER A 189 29.38 6.19 0.83
CA SER A 189 29.78 6.41 2.22
C SER A 189 31.06 5.63 2.58
N GLU A 190 31.53 4.75 1.69
CA GLU A 190 32.83 4.06 1.73
C GLU A 190 33.90 4.85 0.94
#